data_df4bc157466ef119d068ae7676fb99c2
#
_entry.id   df4bc157466ef119d068ae7676fb99c2
#
_cell.length_a   1.000
_cell.length_b   1.000
_cell.length_c   1.000
_cell.angle_alpha   90.00
_cell.angle_beta   90.00
_cell.angle_gamma   90.00
#
_symmetry.space_group_name_H-M   'P 1'
#
loop_
_entity.id
_entity.type
_entity.pdbx_description
1 polymer ?
#
loop_
_entity_poly.entity_id
_entity_poly.type
_entity_poly.pdbx_seq_one_letter_code
_entity_poly.pdbx_strand_id
1 'polypeptide(L)'
;MASSAFNEAHRTSDPHYRIMKNQKIAVIQLQLNHGPDQNLAKCSQWVEKAAHQGATVICLPELCASHYFCQHEDTQHFDLAEPLGGATFERFSVQAKSLGVVIVAPFFERRMPGIYHNSAYTVDADGSQAGLYRKMHIPDDPQFYEKFYFTPGDLGFRSARTQHGHIGTLICWDQWYPEAARLT
;
A
#
# COMPACT_ATOMS: atom_id res chain seq x y z
N MET A 1 -45.06 -6.44 -8.10
CA MET A 1 -44.23 -5.39 -7.46
C MET A 1 -44.15 -5.56 -5.93
N ALA A 2 -43.74 -6.77 -5.46
CA ALA A 2 -43.63 -7.06 -4.02
C ALA A 2 -42.31 -7.71 -3.63
N SER A 3 -41.32 -7.71 -4.53
CA SER A 3 -40.03 -8.44 -4.32
C SER A 3 -38.85 -7.58 -3.85
N SER A 4 -38.93 -6.24 -3.89
CA SER A 4 -37.81 -5.40 -3.48
C SER A 4 -37.82 -5.00 -1.99
N ALA A 5 -39.00 -4.93 -1.37
CA ALA A 5 -39.10 -4.52 0.04
C ALA A 5 -38.68 -5.61 1.04
N PHE A 6 -38.74 -6.90 0.65
CA PHE A 6 -38.39 -8.01 1.54
C PHE A 6 -36.85 -8.17 1.71
N ASN A 7 -36.09 -7.68 0.76
CA ASN A 7 -34.62 -7.77 0.79
C ASN A 7 -33.95 -6.64 1.58
N GLU A 8 -34.61 -5.51 1.78
CA GLU A 8 -34.06 -4.39 2.57
C GLU A 8 -34.24 -4.57 4.09
N ALA A 9 -35.38 -5.16 4.50
CA ALA A 9 -35.68 -5.34 5.92
C ALA A 9 -34.78 -6.39 6.63
N HIS A 10 -34.28 -7.41 5.91
CA HIS A 10 -33.35 -8.40 6.46
C HIS A 10 -31.90 -7.93 6.53
N ARG A 11 -31.53 -6.90 5.76
CA ARG A 11 -30.15 -6.32 5.78
C ARG A 11 -29.89 -5.39 6.96
N THR A 12 -30.92 -4.83 7.57
CA THR A 12 -30.79 -3.86 8.66
C THR A 12 -30.75 -4.51 10.06
N SER A 13 -31.03 -5.80 10.19
CA SER A 13 -31.05 -6.52 11.48
C SER A 13 -29.74 -7.23 11.82
N ASP A 14 -28.75 -7.28 10.92
CA ASP A 14 -27.43 -7.81 11.21
C ASP A 14 -26.59 -6.70 11.89
N PRO A 15 -26.23 -6.85 13.18
CA PRO A 15 -25.39 -5.87 13.88
C PRO A 15 -24.00 -5.70 13.26
N HIS A 16 -23.60 -6.61 12.35
CA HIS A 16 -22.37 -6.51 11.57
C HIS A 16 -22.57 -5.88 10.19
N TYR A 17 -23.81 -5.67 9.76
CA TYR A 17 -24.12 -4.98 8.51
C TYR A 17 -24.05 -3.45 8.73
N ARG A 18 -22.84 -2.95 8.83
CA ARG A 18 -22.57 -1.52 8.76
C ARG A 18 -22.81 -1.09 7.31
N ILE A 19 -23.86 -0.27 7.07
CA ILE A 19 -24.02 0.39 5.76
C ILE A 19 -22.69 1.10 5.49
N MET A 20 -21.91 0.56 4.55
CA MET A 20 -20.64 1.16 4.15
C MET A 20 -20.98 2.54 3.57
N LYS A 21 -20.58 3.60 4.25
CA LYS A 21 -20.57 4.94 3.63
C LYS A 21 -19.75 4.83 2.36
N ASN A 22 -20.20 5.45 1.28
CA ASN A 22 -19.44 5.50 0.05
C ASN A 22 -18.01 5.96 0.35
N GLN A 23 -17.03 5.06 0.17
CA GLN A 23 -15.62 5.38 0.37
C GLN A 23 -15.06 5.95 -0.93
N LYS A 24 -14.40 7.09 -0.84
CA LYS A 24 -13.67 7.64 -1.97
C LYS A 24 -12.21 7.18 -1.89
N ILE A 25 -11.79 6.43 -2.90
CA ILE A 25 -10.43 5.92 -3.01
C ILE A 25 -9.66 6.79 -3.99
N ALA A 26 -8.44 7.15 -3.65
CA ALA A 26 -7.50 7.81 -4.53
C ALA A 26 -6.32 6.89 -4.85
N VAL A 27 -5.98 6.79 -6.13
CA VAL A 27 -4.76 6.17 -6.62
C VAL A 27 -3.85 7.28 -7.12
N ILE A 28 -2.64 7.36 -6.57
CA ILE A 28 -1.66 8.38 -6.91
C ILE A 28 -0.66 7.80 -7.90
N GLN A 29 -0.55 8.44 -9.05
CA GLN A 29 0.42 8.08 -10.08
C GLN A 29 1.37 9.25 -10.31
N LEU A 30 2.65 9.05 -10.02
CA LEU A 30 3.68 10.09 -10.07
C LEU A 30 4.93 9.58 -10.77
N GLN A 31 5.64 10.49 -11.39
CA GLN A 31 7.03 10.28 -11.79
C GLN A 31 7.93 10.59 -10.58
N LEU A 32 8.73 9.61 -10.15
CA LEU A 32 9.59 9.66 -8.99
C LEU A 32 11.07 9.57 -9.44
N ASN A 33 11.69 10.71 -9.74
CA ASN A 33 13.02 10.79 -10.35
C ASN A 33 14.06 11.44 -9.44
N HIS A 34 13.68 11.74 -8.21
CA HIS A 34 14.53 12.47 -7.26
C HIS A 34 15.03 11.54 -6.15
N GLY A 35 15.81 12.09 -5.23
CA GLY A 35 16.19 11.37 -4.02
C GLY A 35 15.01 11.07 -3.10
N PRO A 36 15.18 10.13 -2.13
CA PRO A 36 14.08 9.63 -1.30
C PRO A 36 13.27 10.74 -0.60
N ASP A 37 13.92 11.71 0.01
CA ASP A 37 13.25 12.80 0.71
C ASP A 37 12.35 13.64 -0.20
N GLN A 38 12.82 13.94 -1.41
CA GLN A 38 12.07 14.74 -2.38
C GLN A 38 10.89 13.94 -2.95
N ASN A 39 11.06 12.64 -3.20
CA ASN A 39 9.98 11.76 -3.65
C ASN A 39 8.91 11.60 -2.57
N LEU A 40 9.31 11.37 -1.32
CA LEU A 40 8.38 11.30 -0.18
C LEU A 40 7.64 12.63 0.03
N ALA A 41 8.33 13.76 -0.10
CA ALA A 41 7.69 15.08 -0.01
C ALA A 41 6.66 15.28 -1.14
N LYS A 42 6.99 14.87 -2.35
CA LYS A 42 6.08 14.93 -3.50
C LYS A 42 4.86 14.02 -3.29
N CYS A 43 5.06 12.78 -2.84
CA CYS A 43 3.97 11.88 -2.49
C CYS A 43 3.06 12.49 -1.41
N SER A 44 3.65 13.07 -0.37
CA SER A 44 2.94 13.73 0.73
C SER A 44 2.02 14.85 0.24
N GLN A 45 2.48 15.71 -0.67
CA GLN A 45 1.66 16.78 -1.27
C GLN A 45 0.42 16.22 -2.01
N TRP A 46 0.59 15.10 -2.72
CA TRP A 46 -0.52 14.47 -3.43
C TRP A 46 -1.49 13.73 -2.50
N VAL A 47 -0.99 13.15 -1.41
CA VAL A 47 -1.85 12.59 -0.34
C VAL A 47 -2.73 13.69 0.24
N GLU A 48 -2.15 14.84 0.58
CA GLU A 48 -2.90 15.98 1.11
C GLU A 48 -3.98 16.46 0.11
N LYS A 49 -3.60 16.61 -1.16
CA LYS A 49 -4.54 16.99 -2.22
C LYS A 49 -5.70 16.00 -2.37
N ALA A 50 -5.40 14.69 -2.32
CA ALA A 50 -6.42 13.64 -2.43
C ALA A 50 -7.36 13.66 -1.21
N ALA A 51 -6.82 13.82 -0.01
CA ALA A 51 -7.61 13.93 1.22
C ALA A 51 -8.54 15.15 1.19
N HIS A 52 -8.06 16.32 0.78
CA HIS A 52 -8.87 17.52 0.61
C HIS A 52 -9.97 17.38 -0.45
N GLN A 53 -9.80 16.46 -1.40
CA GLN A 53 -10.85 16.08 -2.36
C GLN A 53 -11.80 15.02 -1.80
N GLY A 54 -11.66 14.64 -0.52
CA GLY A 54 -12.56 13.72 0.18
C GLY A 54 -12.16 12.24 0.05
N ALA A 55 -10.94 11.92 -0.41
CA ALA A 55 -10.47 10.54 -0.38
C ALA A 55 -10.25 10.09 1.08
N THR A 56 -10.70 8.89 1.39
CA THR A 56 -10.56 8.25 2.72
C THR A 56 -9.52 7.12 2.70
N VAL A 57 -9.24 6.57 1.53
CA VAL A 57 -8.19 5.58 1.29
C VAL A 57 -7.33 6.06 0.14
N ILE A 58 -6.02 6.13 0.34
CA ILE A 58 -5.08 6.68 -0.64
C ILE A 58 -3.97 5.66 -0.89
N CYS A 59 -3.76 5.28 -2.15
CA CYS A 59 -2.72 4.35 -2.55
C CYS A 59 -1.60 5.09 -3.29
N LEU A 60 -0.37 4.94 -2.80
CA LEU A 60 0.84 5.49 -3.40
C LEU A 60 1.44 4.53 -4.44
N PRO A 61 2.32 5.01 -5.35
CA PRO A 61 3.02 4.17 -6.31
C PRO A 61 3.94 3.16 -5.63
N GLU A 62 4.20 2.03 -6.29
CA GLU A 62 5.22 1.06 -5.90
C GLU A 62 6.57 1.76 -5.67
N LEU A 63 7.29 1.39 -4.59
CA LEU A 63 8.59 1.97 -4.21
C LEU A 63 8.56 3.50 -4.10
N CYS A 64 7.55 4.07 -3.44
CA CYS A 64 7.21 5.50 -3.49
C CYS A 64 8.32 6.47 -3.03
N ALA A 65 9.37 5.99 -2.37
CA ALA A 65 10.53 6.80 -1.99
C ALA A 65 11.61 6.88 -3.08
N SER A 66 11.56 6.04 -4.14
CA SER A 66 12.61 5.97 -5.16
C SER A 66 12.02 5.95 -6.58
N HIS A 67 12.89 6.14 -7.58
CA HIS A 67 12.57 5.71 -8.93
C HIS A 67 12.52 4.17 -8.98
N TYR A 68 11.91 3.61 -10.02
CA TYR A 68 11.93 2.17 -10.24
C TYR A 68 13.33 1.76 -10.74
N PHE A 69 14.17 1.30 -9.81
CA PHE A 69 15.59 1.02 -10.05
C PHE A 69 15.84 -0.39 -10.61
N CYS A 70 14.85 -1.27 -10.60
CA CYS A 70 15.01 -2.68 -11.00
C CYS A 70 15.21 -2.88 -12.52
N GLN A 71 15.33 -1.79 -13.30
CA GLN A 71 15.71 -1.85 -14.72
C GLN A 71 17.17 -2.29 -14.93
N HIS A 72 18.00 -2.18 -13.91
CA HIS A 72 19.40 -2.56 -13.90
C HIS A 72 19.76 -3.26 -12.59
N GLU A 73 20.75 -4.16 -12.64
CA GLU A 73 21.33 -4.78 -11.47
C GLU A 73 22.51 -3.92 -10.98
N ASP A 74 22.29 -3.11 -9.94
CA ASP A 74 23.29 -2.23 -9.34
C ASP A 74 23.23 -2.33 -7.82
N THR A 75 24.33 -2.74 -7.20
CA THR A 75 24.43 -2.90 -5.75
C THR A 75 24.29 -1.59 -4.98
N GLN A 76 24.52 -0.44 -5.59
CA GLN A 76 24.34 0.87 -4.96
C GLN A 76 22.86 1.14 -4.60
N HIS A 77 21.91 0.52 -5.31
CA HIS A 77 20.51 0.69 -5.01
C HIS A 77 20.06 0.07 -3.67
N PHE A 78 20.85 -0.84 -3.09
CA PHE A 78 20.56 -1.32 -1.73
C PHE A 78 20.64 -0.25 -0.66
N ASP A 79 21.34 0.87 -0.92
CA ASP A 79 21.38 2.03 -0.02
C ASP A 79 20.05 2.79 0.04
N LEU A 80 19.14 2.54 -0.91
CA LEU A 80 17.78 3.11 -0.91
C LEU A 80 16.84 2.37 0.07
N ALA A 81 17.26 1.21 0.57
CA ALA A 81 16.42 0.39 1.44
C ALA A 81 16.38 0.94 2.87
N GLU A 82 15.18 1.01 3.43
CA GLU A 82 14.94 1.47 4.80
C GLU A 82 14.47 0.33 5.72
N PRO A 83 14.76 0.38 7.02
CA PRO A 83 14.23 -0.57 7.99
C PRO A 83 12.73 -0.37 8.19
N LEU A 84 12.06 -1.34 8.83
CA LEU A 84 10.71 -1.14 9.34
C LEU A 84 10.67 0.06 10.31
N GLY A 85 9.62 0.88 10.19
CA GLY A 85 9.51 2.12 10.95
C GLY A 85 10.36 3.28 10.40
N GLY A 86 11.00 3.11 9.22
CA GLY A 86 11.83 4.14 8.60
C GLY A 86 11.04 5.33 8.04
N ALA A 87 11.73 6.15 7.24
CA ALA A 87 11.25 7.46 6.78
C ALA A 87 9.88 7.42 6.08
N THR A 88 9.60 6.37 5.30
CA THR A 88 8.29 6.20 4.65
C THR A 88 7.20 6.04 5.70
N PHE A 89 7.38 5.15 6.69
CA PHE A 89 6.38 4.94 7.74
C PHE A 89 6.20 6.19 8.59
N GLU A 90 7.28 6.79 9.08
CA GLU A 90 7.22 7.99 9.91
C GLU A 90 6.44 9.12 9.26
N ARG A 91 6.71 9.39 7.97
CA ARG A 91 6.02 10.44 7.22
C ARG A 91 4.53 10.16 7.09
N PHE A 92 4.17 8.98 6.60
CA PHE A 92 2.77 8.69 6.29
C PHE A 92 1.94 8.33 7.52
N SER A 93 2.55 7.89 8.62
CA SER A 93 1.90 7.74 9.93
C SER A 93 1.39 9.09 10.46
N VAL A 94 2.26 10.10 10.48
CA VAL A 94 1.88 11.46 10.89
C VAL A 94 0.80 12.04 9.98
N GLN A 95 0.95 11.85 8.66
CA GLN A 95 0.02 12.41 7.69
C GLN A 95 -1.34 11.71 7.70
N ALA A 96 -1.38 10.37 7.79
CA ALA A 96 -2.61 9.60 7.92
C ALA A 96 -3.42 10.07 9.14
N LYS A 97 -2.76 10.22 10.28
CA LYS A 97 -3.37 10.71 11.51
C LYS A 97 -3.91 12.14 11.37
N SER A 98 -3.14 13.03 10.78
CA SER A 98 -3.54 14.45 10.65
C SER A 98 -4.73 14.65 9.72
N LEU A 99 -4.84 13.81 8.68
CA LEU A 99 -5.88 13.89 7.65
C LEU A 99 -7.07 12.95 7.90
N GLY A 100 -6.94 12.00 8.84
CA GLY A 100 -7.97 10.99 9.11
C GLY A 100 -8.20 10.01 7.95
N VAL A 101 -7.14 9.65 7.21
CA VAL A 101 -7.19 8.80 6.01
C VAL A 101 -6.32 7.56 6.16
N VAL A 102 -6.69 6.49 5.45
CA VAL A 102 -5.82 5.31 5.30
C VAL A 102 -4.85 5.54 4.15
N ILE A 103 -3.57 5.24 4.35
CA ILE A 103 -2.54 5.36 3.32
C ILE A 103 -1.89 3.99 3.10
N VAL A 104 -1.91 3.51 1.85
CA VAL A 104 -1.06 2.39 1.41
C VAL A 104 0.24 2.97 0.88
N ALA A 105 1.34 2.70 1.59
CA ALA A 105 2.66 3.29 1.34
C ALA A 105 3.70 2.21 1.01
N PRO A 106 3.96 1.94 -0.29
CA PRO A 106 4.98 0.99 -0.72
C PRO A 106 6.40 1.54 -0.54
N PHE A 107 7.33 0.65 -0.14
CA PHE A 107 8.73 1.01 0.13
C PHE A 107 9.69 -0.15 -0.11
N PHE A 108 10.99 0.16 -0.21
CA PHE A 108 12.05 -0.82 -0.26
C PHE A 108 12.50 -1.17 1.16
N GLU A 109 12.14 -2.37 1.63
CA GLU A 109 12.43 -2.82 2.99
C GLU A 109 13.81 -3.46 3.10
N ARG A 110 14.62 -3.00 4.05
CA ARG A 110 15.79 -3.70 4.56
C ARG A 110 15.41 -4.42 5.85
N ARG A 111 15.13 -5.72 5.75
CA ARG A 111 14.80 -6.54 6.92
C ARG A 111 16.04 -6.81 7.78
N MET A 112 17.14 -7.16 7.12
CA MET A 112 18.46 -7.37 7.70
C MET A 112 19.50 -7.35 6.56
N PRO A 113 20.82 -7.30 6.86
CA PRO A 113 21.84 -7.43 5.83
C PRO A 113 21.63 -8.68 4.97
N GLY A 114 21.52 -8.48 3.64
CA GLY A 114 21.31 -9.55 2.67
C GLY A 114 19.85 -10.00 2.48
N ILE A 115 18.89 -9.47 3.23
CA ILE A 115 17.45 -9.79 3.07
C ILE A 115 16.67 -8.50 2.91
N TYR A 116 16.13 -8.30 1.71
CA TYR A 116 15.37 -7.13 1.30
C TYR A 116 14.04 -7.52 0.69
N HIS A 117 13.02 -6.69 0.83
CA HIS A 117 11.70 -6.94 0.26
C HIS A 117 11.15 -5.69 -0.43
N ASN A 118 10.33 -5.92 -1.44
CA ASN A 118 9.40 -4.93 -1.94
C ASN A 118 8.14 -5.00 -1.06
N SER A 119 7.92 -3.99 -0.23
CA SER A 119 6.95 -4.01 0.85
C SER A 119 5.98 -2.84 0.77
N ALA A 120 4.82 -2.97 1.42
CA ALA A 120 3.86 -1.89 1.54
C ALA A 120 3.24 -1.86 2.95
N TYR A 121 3.24 -0.69 3.57
CA TYR A 121 2.45 -0.42 4.75
C TYR A 121 0.99 -0.16 4.40
N THR A 122 0.08 -0.64 5.23
CA THR A 122 -1.26 -0.07 5.36
C THR A 122 -1.27 0.72 6.65
N VAL A 123 -1.25 2.04 6.54
CA VAL A 123 -1.27 2.99 7.67
C VAL A 123 -2.71 3.40 7.92
N ASP A 124 -3.23 3.18 9.13
CA ASP A 124 -4.60 3.54 9.49
C ASP A 124 -4.77 5.05 9.74
N ALA A 125 -5.99 5.50 9.77
CA ALA A 125 -6.37 6.90 9.95
C ALA A 125 -5.96 7.50 11.32
N ASP A 126 -5.56 6.69 12.29
CA ASP A 126 -4.95 7.14 13.55
C ASP A 126 -3.41 7.21 13.50
N GLY A 127 -2.82 6.84 12.36
CA GLY A 127 -1.39 6.79 12.13
C GLY A 127 -0.74 5.47 12.53
N SER A 128 -1.49 4.50 13.05
CA SER A 128 -0.95 3.19 13.39
C SER A 128 -0.69 2.32 12.15
N GLN A 129 0.22 1.36 12.26
CA GLN A 129 0.42 0.34 11.25
C GLN A 129 -0.69 -0.71 11.35
N ALA A 130 -1.71 -0.62 10.49
CA ALA A 130 -2.77 -1.63 10.41
C ALA A 130 -2.30 -2.92 9.71
N GLY A 131 -1.36 -2.82 8.77
CA GLY A 131 -0.83 -3.95 8.02
C GLY A 131 0.54 -3.71 7.41
N LEU A 132 1.20 -4.81 7.10
CA LEU A 132 2.43 -4.89 6.32
C LEU A 132 2.27 -6.03 5.32
N TYR A 133 2.55 -5.75 4.06
CA TYR A 133 2.61 -6.73 3.00
C TYR A 133 4.01 -6.74 2.39
N ARG A 134 4.53 -7.92 2.06
CA ARG A 134 5.75 -8.14 1.30
C ARG A 134 5.39 -8.84 0.00
N LYS A 135 5.78 -8.28 -1.13
CA LYS A 135 5.51 -8.83 -2.47
C LYS A 135 5.90 -10.29 -2.55
N MET A 136 4.95 -11.16 -2.87
CA MET A 136 5.16 -12.61 -2.94
C MET A 136 5.74 -13.06 -4.27
N HIS A 137 5.25 -12.47 -5.36
CA HIS A 137 5.66 -12.85 -6.72
C HIS A 137 6.64 -11.83 -7.26
N ILE A 138 7.90 -12.24 -7.34
CA ILE A 138 9.00 -11.38 -7.75
C ILE A 138 9.35 -11.69 -9.22
N PRO A 139 9.16 -10.74 -10.15
CA PRO A 139 9.50 -10.91 -11.56
C PRO A 139 11.03 -10.92 -11.77
N ASP A 140 11.43 -11.48 -12.91
CA ASP A 140 12.81 -11.52 -13.36
C ASP A 140 12.86 -11.54 -14.89
N ASP A 141 12.43 -10.43 -15.47
CA ASP A 141 12.37 -10.21 -16.92
C ASP A 141 13.27 -9.03 -17.31
N PRO A 142 13.61 -8.86 -18.59
CA PRO A 142 14.34 -7.68 -19.04
C PRO A 142 13.71 -6.38 -18.57
N GLN A 143 14.48 -5.53 -17.90
CA GLN A 143 14.07 -4.28 -17.23
C GLN A 143 13.20 -4.45 -15.97
N PHE A 144 13.04 -5.70 -15.48
CA PHE A 144 12.35 -6.03 -14.23
C PHE A 144 13.18 -7.03 -13.43
N TYR A 145 14.47 -6.72 -13.20
CA TYR A 145 15.42 -7.57 -12.48
C TYR A 145 15.19 -7.53 -10.96
N GLU A 146 13.95 -7.77 -10.57
CA GLU A 146 13.55 -7.65 -9.16
C GLU A 146 14.15 -8.74 -8.27
N LYS A 147 14.43 -9.93 -8.82
CA LYS A 147 15.06 -11.00 -8.04
C LYS A 147 16.50 -10.69 -7.61
N PHE A 148 17.17 -9.74 -8.28
CA PHE A 148 18.47 -9.25 -7.83
C PHE A 148 18.34 -8.51 -6.47
N TYR A 149 17.22 -7.84 -6.24
CA TYR A 149 17.00 -7.00 -5.07
C TYR A 149 16.16 -7.65 -3.99
N PHE A 150 15.07 -8.33 -4.36
CA PHE A 150 14.01 -8.69 -3.42
C PHE A 150 13.92 -10.19 -3.16
N THR A 151 13.86 -10.52 -1.88
CA THR A 151 13.41 -11.82 -1.40
C THR A 151 11.88 -11.89 -1.47
N PRO A 152 11.28 -13.01 -1.93
CA PRO A 152 9.84 -13.20 -1.87
C PRO A 152 9.27 -12.96 -0.48
N GLY A 153 8.04 -12.45 -0.42
CA GLY A 153 7.35 -12.18 0.83
C GLY A 153 7.04 -13.43 1.64
N ASP A 154 7.06 -13.30 2.96
CA ASP A 154 6.86 -14.39 3.93
C ASP A 154 5.68 -14.16 4.90
N LEU A 155 4.92 -13.08 4.68
CA LEU A 155 3.78 -12.72 5.55
C LEU A 155 2.45 -13.34 5.11
N GLY A 156 2.42 -13.92 3.91
CA GLY A 156 1.21 -14.45 3.28
C GLY A 156 0.27 -13.34 2.78
N PHE A 157 -0.88 -13.77 2.27
CA PHE A 157 -1.92 -12.89 1.75
C PHE A 157 -2.92 -12.56 2.86
N ARG A 158 -3.04 -11.29 3.23
CA ARG A 158 -3.89 -10.84 4.33
C ARG A 158 -4.49 -9.48 4.02
N SER A 159 -5.71 -9.24 4.50
CA SER A 159 -6.27 -7.89 4.55
C SER A 159 -6.02 -7.25 5.91
N ALA A 160 -5.75 -5.95 5.91
CA ALA A 160 -5.63 -5.14 7.12
C ALA A 160 -6.98 -4.53 7.47
N ARG A 161 -7.41 -4.65 8.73
CA ARG A 161 -8.60 -3.95 9.23
C ARG A 161 -8.21 -2.51 9.56
N THR A 162 -8.93 -1.56 8.99
CA THR A 162 -8.75 -0.12 9.20
C THR A 162 -10.05 0.56 9.55
N GLN A 163 -9.99 1.83 9.96
CA GLN A 163 -11.16 2.66 10.24
C GLN A 163 -12.04 2.89 8.99
N HIS A 164 -11.47 2.76 7.80
CA HIS A 164 -12.17 2.97 6.52
C HIS A 164 -12.47 1.65 5.77
N GLY A 165 -12.32 0.50 6.43
CA GLY A 165 -12.65 -0.81 5.89
C GLY A 165 -11.49 -1.79 5.92
N HIS A 166 -11.64 -2.93 5.25
CA HIS A 166 -10.59 -3.92 5.11
C HIS A 166 -9.81 -3.65 3.82
N ILE A 167 -8.50 -3.51 3.93
CA ILE A 167 -7.61 -3.19 2.82
C ILE A 167 -6.72 -4.41 2.53
N GLY A 168 -6.93 -5.02 1.39
CA GLY A 168 -6.02 -6.02 0.83
C GLY A 168 -4.98 -5.34 -0.05
N THR A 169 -3.70 -5.63 0.17
CA THR A 169 -2.59 -5.04 -0.58
C THR A 169 -1.89 -6.13 -1.37
N LEU A 170 -1.75 -5.91 -2.66
CA LEU A 170 -0.94 -6.69 -3.58
C LEU A 170 -0.05 -5.74 -4.37
N ILE A 171 1.14 -6.17 -4.77
CA ILE A 171 2.11 -5.32 -5.46
C ILE A 171 2.39 -5.85 -6.87
N CYS A 172 2.11 -5.02 -7.88
CA CYS A 172 2.50 -5.19 -9.28
C CYS A 172 2.18 -6.61 -9.82
N TRP A 173 3.19 -7.46 -9.97
CA TRP A 173 3.07 -8.79 -10.58
C TRP A 173 2.17 -9.76 -9.80
N ASP A 174 1.94 -9.55 -8.51
CA ASP A 174 0.97 -10.32 -7.72
C ASP A 174 -0.42 -10.36 -8.37
N GLN A 175 -0.81 -9.30 -9.10
CA GLN A 175 -2.11 -9.23 -9.78
C GLN A 175 -2.31 -10.29 -10.87
N TRP A 176 -1.23 -10.88 -11.39
CA TRP A 176 -1.28 -11.93 -12.40
C TRP A 176 -1.65 -13.30 -11.84
N TYR A 177 -1.63 -13.43 -10.51
CA TYR A 177 -1.91 -14.67 -9.78
C TYR A 177 -3.28 -14.54 -9.09
N PRO A 178 -4.35 -15.14 -9.65
CA PRO A 178 -5.70 -14.98 -9.11
C PRO A 178 -5.83 -15.48 -7.66
N GLU A 179 -4.99 -16.45 -7.25
CA GLU A 179 -4.93 -16.95 -5.88
C GLU A 179 -4.53 -15.84 -4.89
N ALA A 180 -3.65 -14.93 -5.27
CA ALA A 180 -3.24 -13.81 -4.44
C ALA A 180 -4.45 -12.95 -4.03
N ALA A 181 -5.28 -12.57 -5.01
CA ALA A 181 -6.49 -11.79 -4.74
C ALA A 181 -7.53 -12.56 -3.93
N ARG A 182 -7.73 -13.86 -4.21
CA ARG A 182 -8.70 -14.69 -3.50
C ARG A 182 -8.32 -14.95 -2.05
N LEU A 183 -7.03 -15.13 -1.76
CA LEU A 183 -6.53 -15.38 -0.42
C LEU A 183 -6.46 -14.09 0.42
N THR A 184 -6.27 -12.94 -0.23
CA THR A 184 -6.31 -11.63 0.41
C THR A 184 -7.72 -11.22 0.81
#